data_4832fd7260016cc9dbb1ededaca8ec17
#
_entry.id   4832fd7260016cc9dbb1ededaca8ec17
#
_cell.length_a   1.000
_cell.length_b   1.000
_cell.length_c   1.000
_cell.angle_alpha   90.00
_cell.angle_beta   90.00
_cell.angle_gamma   90.00
#
_symmetry.space_group_name_H-M   'P 1'
#
loop_
_entity.id
_entity.type
_entity.pdbx_description
1 polymer ?
#
loop_
_entity_poly.entity_id
_entity_poly.type
_entity_poly.pdbx_seq_one_letter_code
_entity_poly.pdbx_strand_id
1 'polypeptide(L)'
;LAPTDKSEEEILAWEMEGTRDEEIHRILTVIRPLLAETDSIPIIMGGDFNVHSHLDWTEATRNLYHHGGAVVNWPVSIAMEEAGFKDSFREMNSDPVASPGVTWLADADSLETECRMDRFDFIYYQGKTIQAIASECYDNSLGKTFTFKGEDFFYPSDHGFVLSKFELK
;
A
#
# COMPACT_ATOMS: atom_id res chain seq x y z
N LEU A 1 7.74 -12.03 1.23
CA LEU A 1 6.85 -11.88 2.40
C LEU A 1 7.67 -11.68 3.66
N ALA A 2 7.26 -10.74 4.50
CA ALA A 2 7.94 -10.49 5.76
C ALA A 2 7.88 -11.73 6.67
N PRO A 3 8.97 -12.08 7.37
CA PRO A 3 8.94 -13.14 8.35
C PRO A 3 8.06 -12.74 9.55
N THR A 4 7.10 -13.58 9.91
CA THR A 4 6.07 -13.27 10.93
C THR A 4 6.41 -13.77 12.35
N ASP A 5 7.55 -14.42 12.52
CA ASP A 5 8.04 -14.96 13.79
C ASP A 5 9.28 -14.21 14.30
N LYS A 6 9.50 -12.98 13.80
CA LYS A 6 10.67 -12.17 14.03
C LYS A 6 10.36 -10.86 14.74
N SER A 7 11.38 -10.30 15.38
CA SER A 7 11.31 -8.94 15.92
C SER A 7 11.26 -7.89 14.80
N GLU A 8 10.86 -6.66 15.13
CA GLU A 8 10.93 -5.54 14.18
C GLU A 8 12.32 -5.38 13.58
N GLU A 9 13.38 -5.46 14.40
CA GLU A 9 14.77 -5.32 13.96
C GLU A 9 15.16 -6.41 12.93
N GLU A 10 14.76 -7.66 13.16
CA GLU A 10 15.03 -8.77 12.24
C GLU A 10 14.24 -8.63 10.94
N ILE A 11 12.99 -8.13 11.00
CA ILE A 11 12.16 -7.86 9.81
C ILE A 11 12.77 -6.72 8.98
N LEU A 12 13.18 -5.63 9.63
CA LEU A 12 13.83 -4.52 8.94
C LEU A 12 15.18 -4.92 8.35
N ALA A 13 15.98 -5.73 9.04
CA ALA A 13 17.21 -6.26 8.49
C ALA A 13 16.98 -7.10 7.23
N TRP A 14 15.94 -7.93 7.25
CA TRP A 14 15.53 -8.70 6.07
C TRP A 14 15.04 -7.79 4.93
N GLU A 15 14.26 -6.74 5.22
CA GLU A 15 13.80 -5.79 4.20
C GLU A 15 14.98 -5.07 3.54
N MET A 16 15.99 -4.67 4.34
CA MET A 16 17.19 -3.99 3.87
C MET A 16 18.15 -4.87 3.03
N GLU A 17 17.91 -6.18 2.95
CA GLU A 17 18.58 -7.05 1.96
C GLU A 17 18.06 -6.80 0.54
N GLY A 18 16.87 -6.20 0.40
CA GLY A 18 16.29 -5.76 -0.86
C GLY A 18 16.79 -4.39 -1.30
N THR A 19 16.18 -3.85 -2.32
CA THR A 19 16.56 -2.54 -2.92
C THR A 19 15.43 -1.51 -2.86
N ARG A 20 14.28 -1.85 -2.27
CA ARG A 20 13.07 -1.03 -2.31
C ARG A 20 13.23 0.33 -1.64
N ASP A 21 13.94 0.36 -0.53
CA ASP A 21 14.32 1.58 0.18
C ASP A 21 15.26 2.47 -0.66
N GLU A 22 16.26 1.88 -1.32
CA GLU A 22 17.13 2.61 -2.25
C GLU A 22 16.37 3.12 -3.47
N GLU A 23 15.47 2.31 -4.02
CA GLU A 23 14.67 2.66 -5.20
C GLU A 23 13.75 3.85 -4.90
N ILE A 24 13.04 3.85 -3.77
CA ILE A 24 12.19 4.98 -3.41
C ILE A 24 13.01 6.25 -3.17
N HIS A 25 14.17 6.16 -2.54
CA HIS A 25 15.05 7.30 -2.35
C HIS A 25 15.57 7.87 -3.68
N ARG A 26 15.86 7.02 -4.66
CA ARG A 26 16.22 7.44 -6.03
C ARG A 26 15.07 8.15 -6.72
N ILE A 27 13.85 7.57 -6.66
CA ILE A 27 12.64 8.18 -7.22
C ILE A 27 12.42 9.56 -6.59
N LEU A 28 12.39 9.66 -5.27
CA LEU A 28 12.20 10.92 -4.54
C LEU A 28 13.28 11.96 -4.88
N THR A 29 14.51 11.51 -5.10
CA THR A 29 15.60 12.39 -5.54
C THR A 29 15.34 12.95 -6.95
N VAL A 30 14.90 12.10 -7.88
CA VAL A 30 14.61 12.52 -9.26
C VAL A 30 13.43 13.49 -9.32
N ILE A 31 12.37 13.23 -8.55
CA ILE A 31 11.17 14.09 -8.55
C ILE A 31 11.27 15.31 -7.63
N ARG A 32 12.35 15.45 -6.85
CA ARG A 32 12.55 16.56 -5.90
C ARG A 32 12.24 17.96 -6.50
N PRO A 33 12.66 18.29 -7.73
CA PRO A 33 12.30 19.57 -8.34
C PRO A 33 10.78 19.75 -8.50
N LEU A 34 10.04 18.67 -8.78
CA LEU A 34 8.60 18.69 -8.93
C LEU A 34 7.89 18.86 -7.59
N LEU A 35 8.46 18.29 -6.51
CA LEU A 35 7.93 18.43 -5.15
C LEU A 35 7.85 19.89 -4.70
N ALA A 36 8.75 20.73 -5.17
CA ALA A 36 8.74 22.17 -4.88
C ALA A 36 7.56 22.91 -5.53
N GLU A 37 6.92 22.33 -6.53
CA GLU A 37 5.82 22.94 -7.31
C GLU A 37 4.45 22.36 -6.95
N THR A 38 4.35 21.44 -5.98
CA THR A 38 3.13 20.71 -5.62
C THR A 38 1.99 21.62 -5.12
N ASP A 39 2.31 22.84 -4.69
CA ASP A 39 1.30 23.85 -4.37
C ASP A 39 0.45 24.26 -5.58
N SER A 40 0.98 24.12 -6.79
CA SER A 40 0.35 24.49 -8.05
C SER A 40 -0.02 23.28 -8.90
N ILE A 41 0.86 22.28 -8.94
CA ILE A 41 0.69 21.06 -9.76
C ILE A 41 0.80 19.85 -8.84
N PRO A 42 -0.32 19.19 -8.48
CA PRO A 42 -0.28 18.04 -7.62
C PRO A 42 0.42 16.86 -8.27
N ILE A 43 1.02 16.01 -7.44
CA ILE A 43 1.65 14.76 -7.88
C ILE A 43 0.83 13.59 -7.33
N ILE A 44 0.55 12.63 -8.19
CA ILE A 44 -0.01 11.33 -7.82
C ILE A 44 1.00 10.26 -8.23
N MET A 45 1.32 9.35 -7.32
CA MET A 45 2.18 8.21 -7.55
C MET A 45 1.43 6.94 -7.16
N GLY A 46 1.25 6.02 -8.10
CA GLY A 46 0.55 4.76 -7.83
C GLY A 46 1.27 3.57 -8.42
N GLY A 47 1.12 2.41 -7.78
CA GLY A 47 1.66 1.14 -8.23
C GLY A 47 1.78 0.11 -7.12
N ASP A 48 2.29 -1.04 -7.50
CA ASP A 48 2.79 -2.07 -6.58
C ASP A 48 4.18 -1.65 -6.07
N PHE A 49 4.28 -1.44 -4.76
CA PHE A 49 5.53 -1.06 -4.10
C PHE A 49 6.29 -2.28 -3.57
N ASN A 50 5.67 -3.46 -3.61
CA ASN A 50 6.23 -4.72 -3.11
C ASN A 50 6.75 -4.64 -1.66
N VAL A 51 6.19 -3.75 -0.86
CA VAL A 51 6.54 -3.53 0.53
C VAL A 51 5.33 -3.08 1.32
N HIS A 52 5.31 -3.39 2.59
CA HIS A 52 4.25 -3.02 3.52
C HIS A 52 4.29 -1.52 3.88
N SER A 53 3.27 -1.07 4.60
CA SER A 53 3.21 0.28 5.16
C SER A 53 3.29 0.26 6.68
N HIS A 54 4.03 1.22 7.26
CA HIS A 54 4.05 1.46 8.70
C HIS A 54 2.65 1.85 9.25
N LEU A 55 1.75 2.36 8.39
CA LEU A 55 0.37 2.67 8.75
C LEU A 55 -0.51 1.41 8.88
N ASP A 56 -0.03 0.28 8.41
CA ASP A 56 -0.74 -1.01 8.47
C ASP A 56 -0.18 -1.91 9.58
N TRP A 57 1.12 -1.84 9.86
CA TRP A 57 1.81 -2.66 10.86
C TRP A 57 1.96 -1.92 12.20
N THR A 58 0.83 -1.71 12.87
CA THR A 58 0.69 -0.90 14.07
C THR A 58 0.47 -1.75 15.33
N GLU A 59 0.49 -1.15 16.50
CA GLU A 59 0.10 -1.82 17.76
C GLU A 59 -1.31 -2.42 17.69
N ALA A 60 -2.24 -1.79 16.98
CA ALA A 60 -3.61 -2.27 16.84
C ALA A 60 -3.71 -3.53 15.97
N THR A 61 -2.82 -3.68 15.01
CA THR A 61 -2.81 -4.78 14.03
C THR A 61 -1.77 -5.87 14.31
N ARG A 62 -0.90 -5.69 15.30
CA ARG A 62 0.25 -6.57 15.55
C ARG A 62 -0.07 -8.06 15.64
N ASN A 63 -1.26 -8.42 16.15
CA ASN A 63 -1.72 -9.79 16.27
C ASN A 63 -2.78 -10.19 15.23
N LEU A 64 -2.96 -9.36 14.20
CA LEU A 64 -3.88 -9.57 13.09
C LEU A 64 -3.10 -9.76 11.79
N TYR A 65 -3.77 -10.23 10.75
CA TYR A 65 -3.24 -10.28 9.38
C TYR A 65 -1.87 -10.96 9.25
N HIS A 66 -1.55 -11.88 10.18
CA HIS A 66 -0.27 -12.62 10.26
C HIS A 66 0.96 -11.73 10.51
N HIS A 67 0.81 -10.59 11.18
CA HIS A 67 1.93 -9.74 11.58
C HIS A 67 2.84 -10.35 12.67
N GLY A 68 2.41 -11.48 13.27
CA GLY A 68 3.25 -12.25 14.21
C GLY A 68 3.62 -11.53 15.51
N GLY A 69 2.84 -10.50 15.89
CA GLY A 69 3.11 -9.67 17.07
C GLY A 69 4.02 -8.47 16.81
N ALA A 70 4.51 -8.30 15.58
CA ALA A 70 5.42 -7.21 15.23
C ALA A 70 4.67 -5.89 14.95
N VAL A 71 5.33 -4.80 15.31
CA VAL A 71 5.02 -3.43 14.86
C VAL A 71 6.24 -3.00 14.06
N VAL A 72 6.05 -2.55 12.82
CA VAL A 72 7.18 -2.30 11.93
C VAL A 72 7.10 -0.94 11.26
N ASN A 73 8.17 -0.18 11.41
CA ASN A 73 8.36 1.11 10.77
C ASN A 73 8.94 0.93 9.36
N TRP A 74 8.11 0.53 8.41
CA TRP A 74 8.52 0.22 7.05
C TRP A 74 9.14 1.42 6.33
N PRO A 75 10.41 1.34 5.89
CA PRO A 75 11.19 2.50 5.45
C PRO A 75 10.63 3.18 4.21
N VAL A 76 10.06 2.44 3.26
CA VAL A 76 9.51 3.02 2.01
C VAL A 76 8.31 3.91 2.31
N SER A 77 7.36 3.44 3.11
CA SER A 77 6.16 4.23 3.45
C SER A 77 6.49 5.44 4.33
N ILE A 78 7.49 5.33 5.21
CA ILE A 78 8.02 6.46 5.98
C ILE A 78 8.67 7.49 5.06
N ALA A 79 9.52 7.06 4.10
CA ALA A 79 10.16 7.97 3.16
C ALA A 79 9.14 8.73 2.30
N MET A 80 8.03 8.08 1.93
CA MET A 80 6.93 8.74 1.22
C MET A 80 6.25 9.80 2.09
N GLU A 81 5.96 9.49 3.36
CA GLU A 81 5.35 10.44 4.29
C GLU A 81 6.28 11.62 4.59
N GLU A 82 7.58 11.37 4.85
CA GLU A 82 8.59 12.40 5.06
C GLU A 82 8.79 13.32 3.84
N ALA A 83 8.59 12.78 2.63
CA ALA A 83 8.58 13.57 1.41
C ALA A 83 7.30 14.40 1.23
N GLY A 84 6.31 14.26 2.12
CA GLY A 84 5.05 15.01 2.13
C GLY A 84 3.92 14.34 1.35
N PHE A 85 4.10 13.12 0.91
CA PHE A 85 3.02 12.36 0.29
C PHE A 85 2.05 11.81 1.33
N LYS A 86 0.79 11.75 0.95
CA LYS A 86 -0.27 11.10 1.71
C LYS A 86 -0.68 9.80 1.04
N ASP A 87 -0.85 8.76 1.82
CA ASP A 87 -1.51 7.54 1.39
C ASP A 87 -3.02 7.78 1.29
N SER A 88 -3.56 7.80 0.09
CA SER A 88 -4.96 8.11 -0.16
C SER A 88 -5.92 7.13 0.48
N PHE A 89 -5.53 5.85 0.59
CA PHE A 89 -6.36 4.85 1.24
C PHE A 89 -6.38 5.06 2.75
N ARG A 90 -5.24 5.23 3.41
CA ARG A 90 -5.17 5.46 4.87
C ARG A 90 -5.73 6.80 5.29
N GLU A 91 -5.65 7.83 4.46
CA GLU A 91 -6.33 9.09 4.75
C GLU A 91 -7.85 8.92 4.82
N MET A 92 -8.44 8.08 3.96
CA MET A 92 -9.89 7.83 3.94
C MET A 92 -10.32 6.73 4.90
N ASN A 93 -9.44 5.80 5.23
CA ASN A 93 -9.69 4.60 6.04
C ASN A 93 -8.62 4.50 7.14
N SER A 94 -8.67 5.39 8.12
CA SER A 94 -7.60 5.57 9.12
C SER A 94 -7.47 4.43 10.13
N ASP A 95 -8.48 3.56 10.26
CA ASP A 95 -8.45 2.39 11.15
C ASP A 95 -7.98 1.14 10.36
N PRO A 96 -6.73 0.69 10.56
CA PRO A 96 -6.21 -0.47 9.85
C PRO A 96 -6.82 -1.79 10.30
N VAL A 97 -7.48 -1.83 11.47
CA VAL A 97 -8.21 -3.01 11.95
C VAL A 97 -9.53 -3.18 11.22
N ALA A 98 -10.29 -2.08 11.10
CA ALA A 98 -11.58 -2.10 10.42
C ALA A 98 -11.45 -2.18 8.90
N SER A 99 -10.34 -1.64 8.35
CA SER A 99 -10.09 -1.54 6.92
C SER A 99 -8.65 -1.96 6.60
N PRO A 100 -8.34 -3.26 6.54
CA PRO A 100 -6.98 -3.73 6.26
C PRO A 100 -6.45 -3.28 4.91
N GLY A 101 -7.32 -3.12 3.91
CA GLY A 101 -6.93 -2.62 2.59
C GLY A 101 -6.14 -3.61 1.76
N VAL A 102 -6.44 -4.90 1.90
CA VAL A 102 -5.72 -5.98 1.22
C VAL A 102 -5.77 -5.81 -0.28
N THR A 103 -4.61 -5.87 -0.93
CA THR A 103 -4.48 -5.91 -2.38
C THR A 103 -3.79 -7.18 -2.87
N TRP A 104 -3.22 -7.97 -1.97
CA TRP A 104 -2.59 -9.23 -2.29
C TRP A 104 -2.85 -10.28 -1.20
N LEU A 105 -3.37 -11.42 -1.62
CA LEU A 105 -3.57 -12.60 -0.78
C LEU A 105 -2.60 -13.67 -1.23
N ALA A 106 -1.66 -14.06 -0.37
CA ALA A 106 -0.83 -15.22 -0.63
C ALA A 106 -1.71 -16.47 -0.58
N ASP A 107 -1.66 -17.28 -1.62
CA ASP A 107 -2.37 -18.55 -1.71
C ASP A 107 -3.90 -18.44 -1.59
N ALA A 108 -4.50 -17.52 -2.33
CA ALA A 108 -5.97 -17.37 -2.41
C ALA A 108 -6.72 -18.69 -2.76
N ASP A 109 -6.00 -19.67 -3.31
CA ASP A 109 -6.52 -21.00 -3.65
C ASP A 109 -6.30 -22.07 -2.56
N SER A 110 -5.50 -21.82 -1.53
CA SER A 110 -5.28 -22.77 -0.45
C SER A 110 -6.10 -22.40 0.79
N LEU A 111 -7.21 -23.10 0.98
CA LEU A 111 -8.03 -23.01 2.18
C LEU A 111 -7.34 -23.54 3.46
N GLU A 112 -6.14 -24.09 3.33
CA GLU A 112 -5.44 -24.79 4.42
C GLU A 112 -4.29 -23.99 5.05
N THR A 113 -3.82 -22.93 4.40
CA THR A 113 -2.82 -22.03 4.98
C THR A 113 -3.50 -20.74 5.44
N GLU A 114 -3.12 -20.30 6.62
CA GLU A 114 -3.46 -18.98 7.10
C GLU A 114 -3.00 -17.97 6.05
N CYS A 115 -3.95 -17.48 5.26
CA CYS A 115 -3.66 -16.63 4.12
C CYS A 115 -3.11 -15.30 4.64
N ARG A 116 -1.91 -14.92 4.19
CA ARG A 116 -1.38 -13.59 4.45
C ARG A 116 -2.17 -12.58 3.67
N MET A 117 -2.52 -11.52 4.35
CA MET A 117 -3.32 -10.42 3.83
C MET A 117 -2.46 -9.17 3.83
N ASP A 118 -1.93 -8.81 2.67
CA ASP A 118 -1.00 -7.71 2.55
C ASP A 118 -1.52 -6.61 1.61
N ARG A 119 -1.16 -5.37 1.92
CA ARG A 119 -1.38 -4.22 1.06
C ARG A 119 -0.04 -3.80 0.47
N PHE A 120 0.15 -4.03 -0.83
CA PHE A 120 1.35 -3.70 -1.58
C PHE A 120 1.11 -2.64 -2.65
N ASP A 121 -0.14 -2.42 -3.00
CA ASP A 121 -0.54 -1.46 -4.01
C ASP A 121 -1.00 -0.18 -3.32
N PHE A 122 -0.43 0.93 -3.72
CA PHE A 122 -0.68 2.24 -3.10
C PHE A 122 -0.99 3.29 -4.15
N ILE A 123 -1.77 4.29 -3.75
CA ILE A 123 -1.89 5.56 -4.43
C ILE A 123 -1.53 6.65 -3.43
N TYR A 124 -0.33 7.18 -3.58
CA TYR A 124 0.17 8.33 -2.86
C TYR A 124 -0.12 9.61 -3.63
N TYR A 125 -0.35 10.71 -2.93
CA TYR A 125 -0.53 12.01 -3.57
C TYR A 125 0.03 13.14 -2.71
N GLN A 126 0.38 14.25 -3.37
CA GLN A 126 0.85 15.46 -2.73
C GLN A 126 0.38 16.69 -3.50
N GLY A 127 -0.01 17.75 -2.79
CA GLY A 127 -0.38 19.04 -3.35
C GLY A 127 -1.48 19.74 -2.55
N LYS A 128 -1.52 21.08 -2.61
CA LYS A 128 -2.56 21.88 -1.95
C LYS A 128 -3.85 21.94 -2.76
N THR A 129 -3.76 21.70 -4.06
CA THR A 129 -4.89 21.79 -5.00
C THR A 129 -5.57 20.45 -5.24
N ILE A 130 -5.18 19.39 -4.51
CA ILE A 130 -5.77 18.05 -4.62
C ILE A 130 -6.12 17.53 -3.22
N GLN A 131 -7.20 16.78 -3.13
CA GLN A 131 -7.63 16.10 -1.92
C GLN A 131 -8.28 14.78 -2.27
N ALA A 132 -7.92 13.70 -1.56
CA ALA A 132 -8.65 12.45 -1.65
C ALA A 132 -10.03 12.63 -1.00
N ILE A 133 -11.08 12.14 -1.66
CA ILE A 133 -12.47 12.21 -1.18
C ILE A 133 -13.11 10.83 -1.04
N ALA A 134 -12.50 9.80 -1.60
CA ALA A 134 -12.83 8.39 -1.37
C ALA A 134 -11.64 7.53 -1.78
N SER A 135 -11.45 6.40 -1.12
CA SER A 135 -10.50 5.38 -1.52
C SER A 135 -10.94 4.01 -1.03
N GLU A 136 -10.83 3.02 -1.89
CA GLU A 136 -11.20 1.63 -1.66
C GLU A 136 -10.09 0.72 -2.14
N CYS A 137 -9.90 -0.41 -1.45
CA CYS A 137 -9.04 -1.51 -1.88
C CYS A 137 -9.89 -2.71 -2.24
N TYR A 138 -9.49 -3.41 -3.27
CA TYR A 138 -10.09 -4.65 -3.73
C TYR A 138 -9.00 -5.71 -3.75
N ASP A 139 -9.26 -6.83 -3.09
CA ASP A 139 -8.32 -7.95 -3.05
C ASP A 139 -8.38 -8.81 -4.32
N ASN A 140 -7.38 -9.68 -4.50
CA ASN A 140 -7.29 -10.59 -5.63
C ASN A 140 -8.19 -11.84 -5.51
N SER A 141 -8.95 -12.00 -4.42
CA SER A 141 -10.01 -13.03 -4.32
C SER A 141 -11.14 -12.79 -5.32
N LEU A 142 -11.12 -11.62 -5.97
CA LEU A 142 -11.95 -11.32 -7.13
C LEU A 142 -11.74 -12.28 -8.30
N GLY A 143 -10.82 -13.26 -8.27
CA GLY A 143 -10.56 -14.30 -9.30
C GLY A 143 -11.77 -14.76 -10.13
N LYS A 144 -12.76 -13.94 -10.21
CA LYS A 144 -14.08 -14.00 -10.79
C LYS A 144 -14.13 -13.15 -12.05
N THR A 145 -15.01 -13.53 -12.93
CA THR A 145 -15.41 -12.68 -14.04
C THR A 145 -16.04 -11.40 -13.50
N PHE A 146 -15.64 -10.26 -14.01
CA PHE A 146 -16.34 -8.99 -13.84
C PHE A 146 -16.94 -8.55 -15.17
N THR A 147 -18.10 -7.92 -15.11
CA THR A 147 -18.80 -7.45 -16.31
C THR A 147 -18.47 -5.98 -16.56
N PHE A 148 -17.93 -5.68 -17.73
CA PHE A 148 -17.69 -4.30 -18.18
C PHE A 148 -18.31 -4.10 -19.56
N LYS A 149 -19.16 -3.09 -19.72
CA LYS A 149 -19.90 -2.78 -20.95
C LYS A 149 -20.72 -3.95 -21.52
N GLY A 150 -21.20 -4.84 -20.64
CA GLY A 150 -22.02 -6.00 -21.01
C GLY A 150 -21.19 -7.23 -21.45
N GLU A 151 -19.89 -7.19 -21.35
CA GLU A 151 -18.99 -8.32 -21.59
C GLU A 151 -18.35 -8.77 -20.29
N ASP A 152 -18.19 -10.09 -20.12
CA ASP A 152 -17.54 -10.67 -18.96
C ASP A 152 -16.05 -10.85 -19.21
N PHE A 153 -15.24 -10.36 -18.27
CA PHE A 153 -13.79 -10.45 -18.27
C PHE A 153 -13.32 -11.24 -17.07
N PHE A 154 -12.34 -12.10 -17.28
CA PHE A 154 -11.58 -12.70 -16.20
C PHE A 154 -10.59 -11.68 -15.64
N TYR A 155 -10.51 -11.55 -14.33
CA TYR A 155 -9.55 -10.66 -13.69
C TYR A 155 -8.12 -11.26 -13.85
N PRO A 156 -7.20 -10.58 -14.55
CA PRO A 156 -5.98 -11.20 -15.07
C PRO A 156 -4.77 -11.07 -14.14
N SER A 157 -4.94 -10.66 -12.88
CA SER A 157 -3.85 -10.37 -11.95
C SER A 157 -3.96 -11.22 -10.68
N ASP A 158 -2.83 -11.56 -10.08
CA ASP A 158 -2.71 -12.10 -8.73
C ASP A 158 -2.72 -11.00 -7.66
N HIS A 159 -2.69 -9.72 -8.07
CA HIS A 159 -2.98 -8.58 -7.21
C HIS A 159 -4.42 -8.11 -7.33
N GLY A 160 -4.93 -7.54 -6.27
CA GLY A 160 -6.09 -6.66 -6.28
C GLY A 160 -5.72 -5.27 -6.81
N PHE A 161 -6.45 -4.24 -6.40
CA PHE A 161 -6.16 -2.87 -6.80
C PHE A 161 -6.68 -1.85 -5.79
N VAL A 162 -6.13 -0.65 -5.86
CA VAL A 162 -6.62 0.53 -5.13
C VAL A 162 -7.35 1.45 -6.11
N LEU A 163 -8.51 1.94 -5.70
CA LEU A 163 -9.28 2.94 -6.42
C LEU A 163 -9.44 4.18 -5.54
N SER A 164 -8.91 5.31 -5.97
CA SER A 164 -9.06 6.57 -5.23
C SER A 164 -9.72 7.63 -6.09
N LYS A 165 -10.59 8.40 -5.46
CA LYS A 165 -11.25 9.55 -6.05
C LYS A 165 -10.69 10.82 -5.43
N PHE A 166 -10.29 11.74 -6.29
CA PHE A 166 -9.74 13.03 -5.88
C PHE A 166 -10.63 14.19 -6.33
N GLU A 167 -10.64 15.21 -5.51
CA GLU A 167 -11.16 16.53 -5.87
C GLU A 167 -9.98 17.46 -6.17
N LEU A 168 -10.05 18.17 -7.28
CA LEU A 168 -9.14 19.26 -7.63
C LEU A 168 -9.78 20.59 -7.23
N LYS A 169 -9.04 21.45 -6.54
CA LYS A 169 -9.46 22.76 -6.03
C LYS A 169 -8.96 23.90 -6.90
#